data_033e0170cdc69627bd377bf52a5a1356
#
_entry.id   033e0170cdc69627bd377bf52a5a1356
#
_cell.length_a   1.000
_cell.length_b   1.000
_cell.length_c   1.000
_cell.angle_alpha   90.00
_cell.angle_beta   90.00
_cell.angle_gamma   90.00
#
_symmetry.space_group_name_H-M   'P 1'
#
loop_
_entity.id
_entity.type
_entity.pdbx_description
1 polymer ?
#
loop_
_entity_poly.entity_id
_entity_poly.type
_entity_poly.pdbx_seq_one_letter_code
_entity_poly.pdbx_strand_id
1 'polypeptide(L)'
;MRSSGEKLEFPVFVWYDRPSGFDGTKTPAPTIAKNIENAPCSFLYNRTRKGVIKMTEQVLAVQRMQEYIEAHLTEEITLADLARAARYSPWHAWRLFREYTGLSPGDYIRRLRLSKSALRLKNEKAKVSDVAFDLGFGSVDGYQRAFLREFGVCPGQYAKAPLPIPLFIPYAVKFREMRKEHKEMSNVQSVFVQLVRKPARKCIIRRGVKAEDYFAYCEEVGCDVWGILTSMDSLCGEPVCLWLPESYMKPGTSKYVQGVEVPPDYAGPVPEGFDVIDLPEAEYLMFQGAPFREEDYCEAIEALQCAMEKYDPALIGHKWDDENPRIQLEPKGTRGYIELRAVKKL
;
A
#
# COMPACT_ATOMS: atom_id res chain seq x y z
N MET A 1 9.54 -42.56 11.59
CA MET A 1 9.69 -41.92 10.28
C MET A 1 9.05 -40.53 10.39
N ARG A 2 9.86 -39.51 10.49
CA ARG A 2 9.39 -38.10 10.63
C ARG A 2 9.33 -37.51 9.22
N SER A 3 8.13 -37.10 8.80
CA SER A 3 7.91 -36.35 7.57
C SER A 3 8.35 -34.90 7.82
N SER A 4 9.40 -34.48 7.15
CA SER A 4 9.87 -33.11 7.07
C SER A 4 8.94 -32.31 6.17
N GLY A 5 8.10 -31.46 6.76
CA GLY A 5 7.37 -30.44 6.00
C GLY A 5 8.34 -29.33 5.61
N GLU A 6 8.68 -29.24 4.33
CA GLU A 6 9.34 -28.08 3.76
C GLU A 6 8.42 -26.86 3.87
N LYS A 7 8.77 -25.96 4.77
CA LYS A 7 8.22 -24.60 4.78
C LYS A 7 8.79 -23.88 3.56
N LEU A 8 7.95 -23.58 2.58
CA LEU A 8 8.25 -22.58 1.56
C LEU A 8 8.41 -21.23 2.26
N GLU A 9 9.65 -20.86 2.56
CA GLU A 9 10.01 -19.53 3.01
C GLU A 9 9.93 -18.58 1.82
N PHE A 10 8.80 -17.89 1.70
CA PHE A 10 8.77 -16.66 0.91
C PHE A 10 9.56 -15.61 1.67
N PRO A 11 10.43 -14.81 1.02
CA PRO A 11 11.10 -13.73 1.71
C PRO A 11 10.04 -12.74 2.20
N VAL A 12 9.84 -12.75 3.51
CA VAL A 12 9.06 -11.72 4.20
C VAL A 12 9.88 -10.45 4.12
N PHE A 13 9.62 -9.60 3.13
CA PHE A 13 10.13 -8.25 3.13
C PHE A 13 9.39 -7.45 4.18
N VAL A 14 9.91 -7.55 5.40
CA VAL A 14 9.53 -6.69 6.52
C VAL A 14 9.95 -5.26 6.18
N TRP A 15 9.00 -4.37 6.15
CA TRP A 15 9.23 -2.94 6.23
C TRP A 15 9.84 -2.62 7.60
N TYR A 16 11.12 -2.80 7.76
CA TYR A 16 12.01 -2.25 8.78
C TYR A 16 13.21 -3.20 8.94
N ASP A 17 14.27 -2.95 8.18
CA ASP A 17 15.60 -3.34 8.62
C ASP A 17 16.42 -2.08 8.88
N ARG A 18 16.39 -1.64 10.14
CA ARG A 18 17.62 -1.12 10.74
C ARG A 18 18.19 -2.25 11.59
N PRO A 19 19.41 -2.71 11.30
CA PRO A 19 20.06 -3.69 12.17
C PRO A 19 20.24 -3.08 13.56
N SER A 20 19.76 -3.77 14.57
CA SER A 20 20.08 -3.54 15.97
C SER A 20 21.56 -3.85 16.18
N GLY A 21 22.40 -2.81 16.26
CA GLY A 21 23.82 -2.93 16.57
C GLY A 21 24.70 -2.01 15.74
N PHE A 22 24.59 -0.72 15.93
CA PHE A 22 25.63 0.21 15.49
C PHE A 22 26.00 1.14 16.64
N ASP A 23 27.24 0.92 17.11
CA ASP A 23 27.94 1.76 18.06
C ASP A 23 28.12 3.17 17.48
N GLY A 24 27.84 4.18 18.33
CA GLY A 24 27.79 5.57 17.95
C GLY A 24 29.16 6.21 17.69
N THR A 25 29.79 5.94 16.56
CA THR A 25 30.87 6.78 16.05
C THR A 25 30.86 6.82 14.52
N LYS A 26 30.42 7.99 14.02
CA LYS A 26 30.75 8.58 12.71
C LYS A 26 30.55 7.72 11.45
N THR A 27 29.40 7.86 10.82
CA THR A 27 29.33 7.71 9.37
C THR A 27 28.70 8.97 8.75
N PRO A 28 29.21 9.48 7.63
CA PRO A 28 28.70 10.68 6.99
C PRO A 28 27.32 10.40 6.40
N ALA A 29 26.39 11.34 6.58
CA ALA A 29 25.10 11.35 5.93
C ALA A 29 25.25 11.20 4.41
N PRO A 30 24.38 10.45 3.73
CA PRO A 30 24.45 10.33 2.28
C PRO A 30 24.29 11.71 1.64
N THR A 31 25.21 12.05 0.77
CA THR A 31 25.42 13.34 0.08
C THR A 31 24.26 13.75 -0.85
N ILE A 32 23.11 13.08 -0.80
CA ILE A 32 21.95 13.34 -1.63
C ILE A 32 21.10 14.53 -1.12
N ALA A 33 21.15 14.83 0.18
CA ALA A 33 20.34 15.91 0.78
C ALA A 33 20.86 17.34 0.50
N LYS A 34 22.10 17.51 0.06
CA LYS A 34 22.70 18.84 -0.16
C LYS A 34 22.52 19.46 -1.55
N ASN A 35 22.03 18.69 -2.54
CA ASN A 35 21.86 19.20 -3.91
C ASN A 35 20.43 19.65 -4.27
N ILE A 36 19.49 19.60 -3.33
CA ILE A 36 18.10 20.01 -3.59
C ILE A 36 17.86 21.49 -3.29
N GLU A 37 18.72 22.13 -2.50
CA GLU A 37 18.52 23.53 -2.09
C GLU A 37 18.75 24.58 -3.19
N ASN A 38 19.40 24.23 -4.33
CA ASN A 38 19.73 25.18 -5.39
C ASN A 38 19.29 24.76 -6.80
N ALA A 39 18.40 23.81 -6.97
CA ALA A 39 17.86 23.50 -8.28
C ALA A 39 16.80 24.57 -8.66
N PRO A 40 16.97 25.27 -9.79
CA PRO A 40 15.94 26.19 -10.23
C PRO A 40 14.64 25.45 -10.53
N CYS A 41 13.53 26.09 -10.23
CA CYS A 41 12.14 25.56 -10.32
C CYS A 41 11.75 25.00 -11.70
N SER A 42 12.64 25.03 -12.69
CA SER A 42 12.47 24.58 -14.07
C SER A 42 12.82 23.09 -14.30
N PHE A 43 13.33 22.35 -13.29
CA PHE A 43 13.82 20.97 -13.50
C PHE A 43 12.81 19.85 -13.17
N LEU A 44 11.60 20.17 -12.75
CA LEU A 44 10.54 19.17 -12.52
C LEU A 44 9.62 18.98 -13.75
N TYR A 45 10.20 19.14 -14.95
CA TYR A 45 9.55 18.77 -16.18
C TYR A 45 9.99 17.37 -16.60
N ASN A 46 9.19 16.35 -16.31
CA ASN A 46 9.36 15.07 -16.98
C ASN A 46 8.88 15.18 -18.44
N ARG A 47 9.84 15.21 -19.33
CA ARG A 47 9.62 15.24 -20.78
C ARG A 47 9.43 13.80 -21.28
N THR A 48 8.20 13.29 -21.23
CA THR A 48 7.86 12.16 -22.10
C THR A 48 7.75 12.67 -23.55
N ARG A 49 8.18 11.90 -24.53
CA ARG A 49 8.29 12.33 -25.95
C ARG A 49 6.98 12.77 -26.60
N LYS A 50 5.81 12.70 -25.92
CA LYS A 50 4.48 13.10 -26.43
C LYS A 50 3.51 13.67 -25.40
N GLY A 51 3.96 14.26 -24.32
CA GLY A 51 3.06 14.97 -23.40
C GLY A 51 3.81 15.37 -22.13
N VAL A 52 3.63 16.62 -21.72
CA VAL A 52 4.13 17.11 -20.45
C VAL A 52 2.99 16.99 -19.45
N ILE A 53 3.07 16.03 -18.52
CA ILE A 53 2.15 16.01 -17.38
C ILE A 53 2.50 17.21 -16.52
N LYS A 54 1.71 18.27 -16.62
CA LYS A 54 1.88 19.47 -15.81
C LYS A 54 1.11 19.29 -14.50
N MET A 55 1.73 18.63 -13.51
CA MET A 55 1.19 18.69 -12.17
C MET A 55 1.10 20.14 -11.70
N THR A 56 -0.02 20.52 -11.09
CA THR A 56 -0.14 21.88 -10.57
C THR A 56 0.86 22.09 -9.43
N GLU A 57 1.44 23.28 -9.30
CA GLU A 57 2.37 23.59 -8.21
C GLU A 57 1.72 23.36 -6.84
N GLN A 58 0.41 23.45 -6.76
CA GLN A 58 -0.37 23.18 -5.54
C GLN A 58 -0.31 21.69 -5.15
N VAL A 59 -0.48 20.79 -6.11
CA VAL A 59 -0.35 19.33 -5.89
C VAL A 59 1.06 18.98 -5.44
N LEU A 60 2.07 19.53 -6.12
CA LEU A 60 3.48 19.33 -5.74
C LEU A 60 3.78 19.87 -4.33
N ALA A 61 3.18 21.00 -3.97
CA ALA A 61 3.36 21.56 -2.64
C ALA A 61 2.76 20.65 -1.54
N VAL A 62 1.55 20.10 -1.78
CA VAL A 62 0.94 19.16 -0.84
C VAL A 62 1.73 17.86 -0.78
N GLN A 63 2.22 17.36 -1.90
CA GLN A 63 3.05 16.17 -1.95
C GLN A 63 4.34 16.36 -1.12
N ARG A 64 5.05 17.48 -1.28
CA ARG A 64 6.23 17.80 -0.46
C ARG A 64 5.92 17.84 1.04
N MET A 65 4.73 18.31 1.43
CA MET A 65 4.30 18.28 2.83
C MET A 65 4.06 16.84 3.32
N GLN A 66 3.44 15.99 2.51
CA GLN A 66 3.23 14.57 2.85
C GLN A 66 4.57 13.84 3.01
N GLU A 67 5.49 14.02 2.07
CA GLU A 67 6.85 13.45 2.12
C GLU A 67 7.64 13.93 3.35
N TYR A 68 7.53 15.23 3.68
CA TYR A 68 8.15 15.78 4.89
C TYR A 68 7.57 15.12 6.16
N ILE A 69 6.25 14.98 6.25
CA ILE A 69 5.59 14.32 7.39
C ILE A 69 6.08 12.88 7.54
N GLU A 70 6.16 12.12 6.46
CA GLU A 70 6.63 10.74 6.51
C GLU A 70 8.07 10.61 6.96
N ALA A 71 8.95 11.49 6.46
CA ALA A 71 10.37 11.50 6.80
C ALA A 71 10.66 11.90 8.26
N HIS A 72 9.79 12.72 8.87
CA HIS A 72 9.99 13.30 10.21
C HIS A 72 8.92 12.87 11.23
N LEU A 73 8.23 11.74 10.96
CA LEU A 73 7.04 11.35 11.74
C LEU A 73 7.29 11.18 13.25
N THR A 74 8.50 10.81 13.63
CA THR A 74 8.94 10.62 15.02
C THR A 74 9.38 11.91 15.72
N GLU A 75 9.50 13.00 14.96
CA GLU A 75 9.96 14.30 15.42
C GLU A 75 8.79 15.26 15.66
N GLU A 76 9.06 16.41 16.28
CA GLU A 76 8.09 17.48 16.34
C GLU A 76 7.97 18.16 14.97
N ILE A 77 6.78 18.11 14.39
CA ILE A 77 6.48 18.71 13.08
C ILE A 77 5.62 19.95 13.31
N THR A 78 6.14 21.12 12.94
CA THR A 78 5.40 22.37 13.04
C THR A 78 4.77 22.77 11.70
N LEU A 79 3.75 23.63 11.75
CA LEU A 79 3.19 24.21 10.54
C LEU A 79 4.21 25.03 9.74
N ALA A 80 5.20 25.63 10.41
CA ALA A 80 6.29 26.36 9.76
C ALA A 80 7.18 25.44 8.93
N ASP A 81 7.43 24.21 9.39
CA ASP A 81 8.20 23.23 8.65
C ASP A 81 7.47 22.78 7.39
N LEU A 82 6.18 22.50 7.52
CA LEU A 82 5.33 22.15 6.37
C LEU A 82 5.22 23.29 5.35
N ALA A 83 5.11 24.52 5.83
CA ALA A 83 5.09 25.71 4.99
C ALA A 83 6.39 25.89 4.21
N ARG A 84 7.53 25.61 4.86
CA ARG A 84 8.86 25.62 4.23
C ARG A 84 8.96 24.52 3.16
N ALA A 85 8.52 23.30 3.48
CA ALA A 85 8.48 22.20 2.51
C ALA A 85 7.58 22.52 1.32
N ALA A 86 6.41 23.09 1.55
CA ALA A 86 5.46 23.52 0.53
C ALA A 86 5.94 24.71 -0.30
N ARG A 87 6.88 25.52 0.22
CA ARG A 87 7.30 26.81 -0.34
C ARG A 87 6.16 27.85 -0.37
N TYR A 88 5.32 27.83 0.66
CA TYR A 88 4.19 28.74 0.83
C TYR A 88 4.18 29.35 2.24
N SER A 89 3.32 30.33 2.45
CA SER A 89 3.07 30.84 3.81
C SER A 89 2.36 29.77 4.67
N PRO A 90 2.52 29.78 6.01
CA PRO A 90 1.89 28.79 6.88
C PRO A 90 0.38 28.66 6.70
N TRP A 91 -0.32 29.78 6.57
CA TRP A 91 -1.76 29.78 6.35
C TRP A 91 -2.15 29.17 5.01
N HIS A 92 -1.41 29.47 3.93
CA HIS A 92 -1.68 28.94 2.60
C HIS A 92 -1.36 27.44 2.55
N ALA A 93 -0.24 27.02 3.14
CA ALA A 93 0.13 25.61 3.24
C ALA A 93 -0.94 24.79 4.00
N TRP A 94 -1.43 25.29 5.13
CA TRP A 94 -2.51 24.66 5.89
C TRP A 94 -3.79 24.52 5.07
N ARG A 95 -4.21 25.56 4.36
CA ARG A 95 -5.42 25.55 3.53
C ARG A 95 -5.29 24.55 2.38
N LEU A 96 -4.17 24.56 1.64
CA LEU A 96 -3.92 23.64 0.54
C LEU A 96 -3.91 22.19 1.03
N PHE A 97 -3.19 21.92 2.12
CA PHE A 97 -3.13 20.59 2.67
C PHE A 97 -4.53 20.05 3.00
N ARG A 98 -5.36 20.84 3.66
CA ARG A 98 -6.74 20.45 3.99
C ARG A 98 -7.63 20.29 2.75
N GLU A 99 -7.47 21.15 1.75
CA GLU A 99 -8.23 21.09 0.50
C GLU A 99 -7.96 19.80 -0.25
N TYR A 100 -6.69 19.37 -0.33
CA TYR A 100 -6.29 18.20 -1.11
C TYR A 100 -6.38 16.88 -0.33
N THR A 101 -6.16 16.89 0.97
CA THR A 101 -6.18 15.66 1.81
C THR A 101 -7.49 15.46 2.58
N GLY A 102 -8.33 16.47 2.67
CA GLY A 102 -9.53 16.47 3.50
C GLY A 102 -9.27 16.63 5.01
N LEU A 103 -8.01 16.63 5.44
CA LEU A 103 -7.60 16.68 6.86
C LEU A 103 -6.76 17.89 7.17
N SER A 104 -6.82 18.37 8.43
CA SER A 104 -5.81 19.30 8.90
C SER A 104 -4.45 18.61 9.00
N PRO A 105 -3.30 19.32 8.82
CA PRO A 105 -1.98 18.72 8.99
C PRO A 105 -1.81 18.01 10.34
N GLY A 106 -2.31 18.59 11.43
CA GLY A 106 -2.22 18.00 12.77
C GLY A 106 -3.02 16.71 12.90
N ASP A 107 -4.23 16.64 12.31
CA ASP A 107 -5.03 15.42 12.31
C ASP A 107 -4.39 14.32 11.45
N TYR A 108 -3.86 14.70 10.30
CA TYR A 108 -3.14 13.78 9.41
C TYR A 108 -1.93 13.14 10.11
N ILE A 109 -1.05 13.97 10.73
CA ILE A 109 0.12 13.50 11.48
C ILE A 109 -0.32 12.60 12.63
N ARG A 110 -1.33 13.01 13.42
CA ARG A 110 -1.84 12.23 14.53
C ARG A 110 -2.38 10.85 14.08
N ARG A 111 -3.22 10.79 13.05
CA ARG A 111 -3.77 9.53 12.53
C ARG A 111 -2.68 8.63 11.97
N LEU A 112 -1.70 9.18 11.27
CA LEU A 112 -0.57 8.43 10.75
C LEU A 112 0.29 7.83 11.87
N ARG A 113 0.61 8.61 12.92
CA ARG A 113 1.31 8.14 14.12
C ARG A 113 0.56 7.02 14.82
N LEU A 114 -0.75 7.16 15.01
CA LEU A 114 -1.58 6.13 15.63
C LEU A 114 -1.60 4.84 14.80
N SER A 115 -1.71 4.92 13.48
CA SER A 115 -1.67 3.75 12.60
C SER A 115 -0.31 3.06 12.61
N LYS A 116 0.79 3.81 12.58
CA LYS A 116 2.15 3.25 12.74
C LYS A 116 2.34 2.61 14.13
N SER A 117 1.78 3.23 15.19
CA SER A 117 1.85 2.66 16.54
C SER A 117 1.10 1.33 16.66
N ALA A 118 -0.05 1.22 16.02
CA ALA A 118 -0.82 -0.03 16.01
C ALA A 118 -0.04 -1.17 15.33
N LEU A 119 0.58 -0.90 14.18
CA LEU A 119 1.44 -1.88 13.49
C LEU A 119 2.64 -2.30 14.36
N ARG A 120 3.29 -1.38 15.05
CA ARG A 120 4.39 -1.71 15.96
C ARG A 120 3.93 -2.56 17.15
N LEU A 121 2.80 -2.20 17.78
CA LEU A 121 2.24 -2.98 18.89
C LEU A 121 1.89 -4.41 18.47
N LYS A 122 1.39 -4.59 17.25
CA LYS A 122 1.05 -5.90 16.69
C LYS A 122 2.31 -6.73 16.38
N ASN A 123 3.32 -6.14 15.74
CA ASN A 123 4.42 -6.88 15.13
C ASN A 123 5.65 -7.03 16.05
N GLU A 124 5.94 -6.03 16.91
CA GLU A 124 7.22 -5.94 17.63
C GLU A 124 7.15 -6.34 19.11
N LYS A 125 5.96 -6.66 19.64
CA LYS A 125 5.75 -6.90 21.10
C LYS A 125 6.32 -5.79 22.00
N ALA A 126 6.37 -4.56 21.48
CA ALA A 126 6.92 -3.40 22.15
C ALA A 126 6.02 -2.94 23.32
N LYS A 127 6.61 -2.28 24.32
CA LYS A 127 5.82 -1.70 25.41
C LYS A 127 5.03 -0.50 24.91
N VAL A 128 3.79 -0.37 25.39
CA VAL A 128 2.88 0.75 25.02
C VAL A 128 3.50 2.12 25.27
N SER A 129 4.25 2.27 26.38
CA SER A 129 4.96 3.49 26.73
C SER A 129 6.02 3.86 25.69
N ASP A 130 6.82 2.89 25.29
CA ASP A 130 7.96 3.09 24.40
C ASP A 130 7.44 3.48 23.00
N VAL A 131 6.43 2.76 22.51
CA VAL A 131 5.77 3.10 21.24
C VAL A 131 5.17 4.51 21.25
N ALA A 132 4.57 4.93 22.38
CA ALA A 132 4.00 6.29 22.50
C ALA A 132 5.08 7.36 22.35
N PHE A 133 6.18 7.25 23.08
CA PHE A 133 7.25 8.25 23.03
C PHE A 133 8.02 8.23 21.71
N ASP A 134 8.34 7.06 21.18
CA ASP A 134 9.04 6.90 19.90
C ASP A 134 8.27 7.54 18.73
N LEU A 135 6.94 7.58 18.81
CA LEU A 135 6.10 8.20 17.79
C LEU A 135 5.69 9.65 18.14
N GLY A 136 6.40 10.28 19.05
CA GLY A 136 6.27 11.70 19.33
C GLY A 136 5.01 12.11 20.10
N PHE A 137 4.42 11.20 20.91
CA PHE A 137 3.37 11.57 21.85
C PHE A 137 3.97 12.11 23.14
N GLY A 138 3.49 13.27 23.59
CA GLY A 138 4.00 13.94 24.81
C GLY A 138 3.68 13.21 26.12
N SER A 139 2.75 12.26 26.12
CA SER A 139 2.43 11.43 27.30
C SER A 139 1.73 10.12 26.91
N VAL A 140 1.93 9.09 27.73
CA VAL A 140 1.29 7.78 27.56
C VAL A 140 -0.23 7.88 27.67
N ASP A 141 -0.74 8.69 28.62
CA ASP A 141 -2.19 8.87 28.81
C ASP A 141 -2.84 9.59 27.62
N GLY A 142 -2.15 10.58 27.05
CA GLY A 142 -2.59 11.27 25.83
C GLY A 142 -2.66 10.32 24.64
N TYR A 143 -1.62 9.49 24.49
CA TYR A 143 -1.57 8.45 23.49
C TYR A 143 -2.70 7.42 23.65
N GLN A 144 -2.90 6.86 24.85
CA GLN A 144 -3.94 5.86 25.11
C GLN A 144 -5.34 6.39 24.77
N ARG A 145 -5.65 7.63 25.18
CA ARG A 145 -6.93 8.27 24.84
C ARG A 145 -7.10 8.51 23.36
N ALA A 146 -6.04 8.92 22.66
CA ALA A 146 -6.07 9.12 21.22
C ALA A 146 -6.25 7.80 20.47
N PHE A 147 -5.55 6.75 20.87
CA PHE A 147 -5.64 5.41 20.31
C PHE A 147 -7.05 4.81 20.50
N LEU A 148 -7.59 4.88 21.72
CA LEU A 148 -8.95 4.40 22.02
C LEU A 148 -10.00 5.15 21.18
N ARG A 149 -9.87 6.47 21.05
CA ARG A 149 -10.80 7.28 20.24
C ARG A 149 -10.73 6.96 18.76
N GLU A 150 -9.53 6.67 18.22
CA GLU A 150 -9.33 6.37 16.80
C GLU A 150 -9.78 4.95 16.45
N PHE A 151 -9.47 3.96 17.29
CA PHE A 151 -9.64 2.54 16.98
C PHE A 151 -10.68 1.80 17.84
N GLY A 152 -11.27 2.46 18.82
CA GLY A 152 -12.28 1.84 19.68
C GLY A 152 -11.74 0.82 20.67
N VAL A 153 -10.43 0.62 20.76
CA VAL A 153 -9.76 -0.37 21.64
C VAL A 153 -8.57 0.28 22.33
N CYS A 154 -8.27 -0.15 23.57
CA CYS A 154 -7.08 0.33 24.28
C CYS A 154 -5.80 -0.29 23.69
N PRO A 155 -4.69 0.47 23.56
CA PRO A 155 -3.45 -0.04 22.95
C PRO A 155 -2.87 -1.27 23.65
N GLY A 156 -3.02 -1.38 24.99
CA GLY A 156 -2.58 -2.54 25.76
C GLY A 156 -3.43 -3.79 25.51
N GLN A 157 -4.71 -3.65 25.22
CA GLN A 157 -5.59 -4.75 24.81
C GLN A 157 -5.26 -5.17 23.39
N TYR A 158 -5.12 -4.21 22.47
CA TYR A 158 -4.75 -4.44 21.09
C TYR A 158 -3.40 -5.18 20.97
N ALA A 159 -2.39 -4.79 21.74
CA ALA A 159 -1.08 -5.45 21.74
C ALA A 159 -1.14 -6.94 22.17
N LYS A 160 -2.09 -7.30 23.06
CA LYS A 160 -2.27 -8.69 23.53
C LYS A 160 -3.09 -9.55 22.58
N ALA A 161 -4.11 -8.95 21.96
CA ALA A 161 -5.04 -9.61 21.07
C ALA A 161 -5.38 -8.64 19.91
N PRO A 162 -4.53 -8.54 18.88
CA PRO A 162 -4.80 -7.68 17.73
C PRO A 162 -6.10 -8.08 17.02
N LEU A 163 -6.90 -7.08 16.69
CA LEU A 163 -8.12 -7.23 15.91
C LEU A 163 -8.06 -6.30 14.70
N PRO A 164 -8.84 -6.55 13.64
CA PRO A 164 -8.90 -5.66 12.49
C PRO A 164 -9.37 -4.26 12.90
N ILE A 165 -8.59 -3.24 12.55
CA ILE A 165 -8.85 -1.83 12.83
C ILE A 165 -8.61 -0.98 11.59
N PRO A 166 -9.33 0.14 11.40
CA PRO A 166 -9.19 1.00 10.24
C PRO A 166 -7.91 1.86 10.34
N LEU A 167 -6.77 1.32 9.92
CA LEU A 167 -5.52 2.08 9.85
C LEU A 167 -5.65 3.22 8.85
N PHE A 168 -5.15 4.38 9.21
CA PHE A 168 -5.02 5.49 8.28
C PHE A 168 -3.81 5.27 7.39
N ILE A 169 -4.06 4.97 6.11
CA ILE A 169 -3.07 4.81 5.06
C ILE A 169 -3.18 6.02 4.14
N PRO A 170 -2.20 6.94 4.18
CA PRO A 170 -2.27 8.16 3.39
C PRO A 170 -2.13 7.86 1.90
N TYR A 171 -3.00 8.46 1.11
CA TYR A 171 -2.91 8.44 -0.33
C TYR A 171 -2.07 9.64 -0.80
N ALA A 172 -1.04 9.40 -1.60
CA ALA A 172 -0.23 10.47 -2.16
C ALA A 172 -1.05 11.29 -3.18
N VAL A 173 -1.17 12.60 -2.93
CA VAL A 173 -2.04 13.51 -3.71
C VAL A 173 -1.67 13.52 -5.20
N LYS A 174 -0.39 13.33 -5.53
CA LYS A 174 0.11 13.25 -6.92
C LYS A 174 -0.63 12.20 -7.76
N PHE A 175 -1.00 11.05 -7.19
CA PHE A 175 -1.67 9.98 -7.94
C PHE A 175 -3.09 10.35 -8.38
N ARG A 176 -3.74 11.28 -7.69
CA ARG A 176 -5.09 11.76 -8.03
C ARG A 176 -5.12 12.58 -9.32
N GLU A 177 -4.06 13.34 -9.59
CA GLU A 177 -3.95 14.20 -10.76
C GLU A 177 -3.42 13.42 -11.99
N MET A 178 -2.52 12.47 -11.79
CA MET A 178 -1.94 11.66 -12.89
C MET A 178 -2.99 10.83 -13.61
N ARG A 179 -4.06 10.40 -12.93
CA ARG A 179 -5.17 9.64 -13.51
C ARG A 179 -5.94 10.38 -14.61
N LYS A 180 -5.91 11.72 -14.63
CA LYS A 180 -6.76 12.52 -15.54
C LYS A 180 -6.23 12.65 -16.97
N GLU A 181 -5.01 12.24 -17.26
CA GLU A 181 -4.29 12.59 -18.49
C GLU A 181 -3.72 11.42 -19.31
N HIS A 182 -4.12 10.17 -19.07
CA HIS A 182 -3.54 9.03 -19.80
C HIS A 182 -3.96 8.95 -21.27
N LYS A 183 -2.97 9.05 -22.15
CA LYS A 183 -3.01 8.66 -23.58
C LYS A 183 -1.78 7.81 -23.91
N GLU A 184 -2.08 6.64 -24.45
CA GLU A 184 -1.21 5.63 -25.07
C GLU A 184 0.31 5.90 -25.11
N MET A 185 1.08 5.05 -24.40
CA MET A 185 2.51 4.89 -24.65
C MET A 185 2.90 3.42 -24.68
N SER A 186 3.43 2.99 -25.80
CA SER A 186 4.11 1.71 -25.95
C SER A 186 5.59 1.88 -25.58
N ASN A 187 5.96 1.54 -24.34
CA ASN A 187 7.33 1.24 -24.00
C ASN A 187 7.44 -0.25 -23.71
N VAL A 188 8.33 -0.93 -24.44
CA VAL A 188 8.68 -2.33 -24.15
C VAL A 188 9.47 -2.33 -22.86
N GLN A 189 8.80 -2.61 -21.76
CA GLN A 189 9.45 -2.85 -20.47
C GLN A 189 9.67 -4.36 -20.30
N SER A 190 10.77 -4.73 -19.66
CA SER A 190 11.03 -6.13 -19.30
C SER A 190 10.03 -6.58 -18.23
N VAL A 191 9.31 -7.67 -18.50
CA VAL A 191 8.39 -8.29 -17.55
C VAL A 191 8.92 -9.68 -17.22
N PHE A 192 9.12 -9.97 -15.94
CA PHE A 192 9.42 -11.30 -15.46
C PHE A 192 8.14 -12.11 -15.37
N VAL A 193 8.19 -13.34 -15.87
CA VAL A 193 7.05 -14.27 -15.80
C VAL A 193 7.51 -15.53 -15.08
N GLN A 194 6.79 -15.92 -14.02
CA GLN A 194 7.10 -17.10 -13.24
C GLN A 194 5.83 -17.91 -12.96
N LEU A 195 5.93 -19.23 -13.12
CA LEU A 195 4.89 -20.13 -12.67
C LEU A 195 5.00 -20.32 -11.15
N VAL A 196 3.94 -20.00 -10.42
CA VAL A 196 3.85 -20.13 -8.97
C VAL A 196 2.63 -20.94 -8.57
N ARG A 197 2.74 -21.72 -7.50
CA ARG A 197 1.63 -22.49 -6.94
C ARG A 197 1.16 -21.84 -5.66
N LYS A 198 -0.12 -21.49 -5.60
CA LYS A 198 -0.75 -20.98 -4.40
C LYS A 198 -1.55 -22.11 -3.73
N PRO A 199 -1.31 -22.41 -2.45
CA PRO A 199 -2.06 -23.43 -1.73
C PRO A 199 -3.54 -23.03 -1.56
N ALA A 200 -4.36 -24.01 -1.15
CA ALA A 200 -5.72 -23.73 -0.70
C ALA A 200 -5.69 -22.73 0.47
N ARG A 201 -6.57 -21.73 0.42
CA ARG A 201 -6.60 -20.62 1.36
C ARG A 201 -7.98 -19.99 1.43
N LYS A 202 -8.23 -19.20 2.45
CA LYS A 202 -9.37 -18.28 2.48
C LYS A 202 -8.95 -16.88 2.07
N CYS A 203 -9.87 -16.12 1.55
CA CYS A 203 -9.68 -14.69 1.35
C CYS A 203 -10.84 -13.94 2.01
N ILE A 204 -10.50 -13.00 2.89
CA ILE A 204 -11.47 -12.09 3.52
C ILE A 204 -11.55 -10.89 2.60
N ILE A 205 -12.73 -10.64 2.01
CA ILE A 205 -12.93 -9.63 0.96
C ILE A 205 -13.99 -8.62 1.34
N ARG A 206 -13.83 -7.38 0.88
CA ARG A 206 -14.89 -6.39 0.86
C ARG A 206 -15.37 -6.19 -0.56
N ARG A 207 -16.68 -6.39 -0.79
CA ARG A 207 -17.27 -6.22 -2.12
C ARG A 207 -17.58 -4.77 -2.42
N GLY A 208 -17.41 -4.38 -3.68
CA GLY A 208 -17.96 -3.17 -4.26
C GLY A 208 -19.30 -3.45 -4.97
N VAL A 209 -19.85 -2.45 -5.64
CA VAL A 209 -21.12 -2.53 -6.37
C VAL A 209 -20.93 -2.50 -7.88
N LYS A 210 -20.08 -1.59 -8.40
CA LYS A 210 -19.83 -1.39 -9.84
C LYS A 210 -18.34 -1.27 -10.20
N ALA A 211 -17.46 -1.24 -9.21
CA ALA A 211 -16.04 -1.01 -9.42
C ALA A 211 -15.40 -2.09 -10.31
N GLU A 212 -14.64 -1.69 -11.31
CA GLU A 212 -13.88 -2.57 -12.20
C GLU A 212 -12.37 -2.49 -11.97
N ASP A 213 -11.91 -1.46 -11.25
CA ASP A 213 -10.52 -1.18 -10.93
C ASP A 213 -10.36 -0.62 -9.51
N TYR A 214 -9.09 -0.47 -9.09
CA TYR A 214 -8.72 0.03 -7.77
C TYR A 214 -9.31 1.42 -7.46
N PHE A 215 -9.28 2.35 -8.41
CA PHE A 215 -9.70 3.72 -8.18
C PHE A 215 -11.22 3.85 -8.07
N ALA A 216 -11.93 3.22 -9.02
CA ALA A 216 -13.38 3.14 -8.98
C ALA A 216 -13.86 2.48 -7.68
N TYR A 217 -13.13 1.47 -7.20
CA TYR A 217 -13.42 0.82 -5.94
C TYR A 217 -13.21 1.75 -4.73
N CYS A 218 -12.10 2.50 -4.68
CA CYS A 218 -11.85 3.45 -3.60
C CYS A 218 -12.88 4.60 -3.57
N GLU A 219 -13.36 5.03 -4.73
CA GLU A 219 -14.43 6.04 -4.83
C GLU A 219 -15.77 5.52 -4.31
N GLU A 220 -16.06 4.24 -4.53
CA GLU A 220 -17.33 3.61 -4.20
C GLU A 220 -17.38 3.11 -2.74
N VAL A 221 -16.34 2.43 -2.30
CA VAL A 221 -16.31 1.73 -1.01
C VAL A 221 -15.57 2.52 0.07
N GLY A 222 -14.61 3.35 -0.33
CA GLY A 222 -13.77 4.14 0.55
C GLY A 222 -12.38 3.53 0.77
N CYS A 223 -11.41 4.40 1.12
CA CYS A 223 -10.01 4.00 1.33
C CYS A 223 -9.77 3.30 2.68
N ASP A 224 -10.69 3.35 3.62
CA ASP A 224 -10.55 2.75 4.96
C ASP A 224 -10.44 1.21 4.90
N VAL A 225 -11.00 0.60 3.84
CA VAL A 225 -10.93 -0.85 3.60
C VAL A 225 -9.48 -1.33 3.53
N TRP A 226 -8.63 -0.63 2.79
CA TRP A 226 -7.21 -1.00 2.69
C TRP A 226 -6.50 -0.95 4.04
N GLY A 227 -6.84 0.05 4.89
CA GLY A 227 -6.35 0.16 6.25
C GLY A 227 -6.76 -1.02 7.14
N ILE A 228 -8.01 -1.46 7.05
CA ILE A 228 -8.51 -2.63 7.79
C ILE A 228 -7.74 -3.88 7.35
N LEU A 229 -7.64 -4.13 6.04
CA LEU A 229 -6.95 -5.29 5.50
C LEU A 229 -5.45 -5.31 5.87
N THR A 230 -4.78 -4.15 5.85
CA THR A 230 -3.37 -4.02 6.26
C THR A 230 -3.17 -4.31 7.75
N SER A 231 -4.19 -4.10 8.59
CA SER A 231 -4.11 -4.43 10.02
C SER A 231 -4.17 -5.94 10.29
N MET A 232 -4.59 -6.75 9.31
CA MET A 232 -4.72 -8.21 9.42
C MET A 232 -3.42 -8.93 9.04
N ASP A 233 -3.25 -10.16 9.50
CA ASP A 233 -2.16 -11.02 9.04
C ASP A 233 -2.49 -11.60 7.67
N SER A 234 -1.55 -11.49 6.74
CA SER A 234 -1.69 -11.93 5.36
C SER A 234 -0.68 -13.04 5.04
N LEU A 235 -1.11 -14.06 4.28
CA LEU A 235 -0.22 -15.10 3.77
C LEU A 235 0.84 -14.57 2.82
N CYS A 236 0.56 -13.50 2.10
CA CYS A 236 1.50 -12.87 1.18
C CYS A 236 2.15 -11.59 1.74
N GLY A 237 1.89 -11.24 3.01
CA GLY A 237 2.47 -10.11 3.69
C GLY A 237 1.82 -8.75 3.38
N GLU A 238 0.80 -8.71 2.53
CA GLU A 238 0.07 -7.49 2.15
C GLU A 238 -1.38 -7.81 1.75
N PRO A 239 -2.30 -6.82 1.72
CA PRO A 239 -3.61 -6.98 1.10
C PRO A 239 -3.49 -7.22 -0.41
N VAL A 240 -4.54 -7.81 -0.98
CA VAL A 240 -4.64 -8.12 -2.41
C VAL A 240 -5.89 -7.49 -3.01
N CYS A 241 -5.83 -7.16 -4.29
CA CYS A 241 -7.02 -6.88 -5.08
C CYS A 241 -7.32 -8.06 -5.99
N LEU A 242 -8.59 -8.39 -6.17
CA LEU A 242 -9.01 -9.54 -6.93
C LEU A 242 -10.04 -9.14 -7.99
N TRP A 243 -9.92 -9.71 -9.19
CA TRP A 243 -11.02 -9.81 -10.13
C TRP A 243 -11.63 -11.20 -9.99
N LEU A 244 -12.83 -11.26 -9.41
CA LEU A 244 -13.52 -12.53 -9.10
C LEU A 244 -14.09 -13.19 -10.35
N PRO A 245 -13.95 -14.51 -10.50
CA PRO A 245 -14.76 -15.30 -11.42
C PRO A 245 -16.25 -15.26 -11.09
N GLU A 246 -17.09 -15.60 -12.06
CA GLU A 246 -18.56 -15.61 -11.88
C GLU A 246 -19.02 -16.46 -10.70
N SER A 247 -18.33 -17.59 -10.45
CA SER A 247 -18.63 -18.51 -9.33
C SER A 247 -18.54 -17.87 -7.94
N TYR A 248 -17.77 -16.79 -7.80
CA TYR A 248 -17.62 -16.05 -6.55
C TYR A 248 -18.42 -14.74 -6.51
N MET A 249 -19.11 -14.40 -7.60
CA MET A 249 -19.93 -13.20 -7.68
C MET A 249 -21.19 -13.33 -6.83
N LYS A 250 -21.62 -12.21 -6.26
CA LYS A 250 -22.94 -12.07 -5.63
C LYS A 250 -23.80 -11.09 -6.46
N PRO A 251 -25.11 -11.30 -6.58
CA PRO A 251 -25.99 -10.35 -7.27
C PRO A 251 -25.83 -8.92 -6.72
N GLY A 252 -25.68 -7.94 -7.63
CA GLY A 252 -25.53 -6.54 -7.26
C GLY A 252 -24.14 -6.15 -6.72
N THR A 253 -23.13 -7.00 -6.90
CA THR A 253 -21.74 -6.68 -6.51
C THR A 253 -20.81 -6.62 -7.71
N SER A 254 -19.72 -5.85 -7.55
CA SER A 254 -18.68 -5.73 -8.57
C SER A 254 -17.79 -6.97 -8.65
N LYS A 255 -17.17 -7.16 -9.82
CA LYS A 255 -16.15 -8.18 -10.03
C LYS A 255 -14.85 -7.85 -9.27
N TYR A 256 -14.52 -6.57 -9.16
CA TYR A 256 -13.32 -6.12 -8.44
C TYR A 256 -13.59 -6.00 -6.95
N VAL A 257 -12.68 -6.56 -6.14
CA VAL A 257 -12.75 -6.54 -4.68
C VAL A 257 -11.37 -6.32 -4.08
N GLN A 258 -11.32 -5.81 -2.86
CA GLN A 258 -10.10 -5.82 -2.04
C GLN A 258 -10.23 -6.88 -0.95
N GLY A 259 -9.10 -7.51 -0.59
CA GLY A 259 -9.11 -8.58 0.39
C GLY A 259 -7.74 -8.87 1.00
N VAL A 260 -7.73 -9.84 1.91
CA VAL A 260 -6.52 -10.40 2.51
C VAL A 260 -6.58 -11.92 2.49
N GLU A 261 -5.51 -12.54 2.00
CA GLU A 261 -5.39 -14.00 1.99
C GLU A 261 -4.96 -14.50 3.36
N VAL A 262 -5.69 -15.48 3.89
CA VAL A 262 -5.47 -16.08 5.21
C VAL A 262 -5.45 -17.61 5.12
N PRO A 263 -4.88 -18.33 6.10
CA PRO A 263 -4.84 -19.79 6.09
C PRO A 263 -6.23 -20.42 5.92
N PRO A 264 -6.32 -21.64 5.36
CA PRO A 264 -7.61 -22.30 5.12
C PRO A 264 -8.37 -22.61 6.41
N ASP A 265 -7.67 -22.79 7.52
CA ASP A 265 -8.19 -23.02 8.87
C ASP A 265 -8.40 -21.73 9.67
N TYR A 266 -8.31 -20.56 9.03
CA TYR A 266 -8.51 -19.28 9.71
C TYR A 266 -9.84 -19.22 10.44
N ALA A 267 -9.75 -18.96 11.75
CA ALA A 267 -10.87 -18.79 12.68
C ALA A 267 -10.82 -17.44 13.43
N GLY A 268 -9.98 -16.52 12.94
CA GLY A 268 -9.86 -15.17 13.51
C GLY A 268 -11.06 -14.27 13.17
N PRO A 269 -11.05 -13.02 13.68
CA PRO A 269 -12.14 -12.08 13.48
C PRO A 269 -12.26 -11.65 12.01
N VAL A 270 -13.50 -11.62 11.52
CA VAL A 270 -13.86 -11.06 10.21
C VAL A 270 -14.51 -9.70 10.45
N PRO A 271 -14.03 -8.61 9.83
CA PRO A 271 -14.62 -7.30 10.01
C PRO A 271 -16.07 -7.24 9.52
N GLU A 272 -16.88 -6.37 10.10
CA GLU A 272 -18.25 -6.17 9.67
C GLU A 272 -18.34 -5.75 8.20
N GLY A 273 -19.23 -6.38 7.44
CA GLY A 273 -19.44 -6.12 6.02
C GLY A 273 -18.40 -6.75 5.10
N PHE A 274 -17.51 -7.60 5.61
CA PHE A 274 -16.62 -8.43 4.80
C PHE A 274 -17.18 -9.83 4.63
N ASP A 275 -16.85 -10.44 3.49
CA ASP A 275 -17.15 -11.84 3.19
C ASP A 275 -15.88 -12.69 3.31
N VAL A 276 -16.07 -13.98 3.53
CA VAL A 276 -14.99 -14.98 3.43
C VAL A 276 -15.28 -15.87 2.24
N ILE A 277 -14.29 -16.01 1.34
CA ILE A 277 -14.36 -16.94 0.22
C ILE A 277 -13.25 -17.99 0.35
N ASP A 278 -13.54 -19.23 -0.06
CA ASP A 278 -12.56 -20.31 -0.12
C ASP A 278 -11.94 -20.33 -1.52
N LEU A 279 -10.61 -20.20 -1.59
CA LEU A 279 -9.85 -20.29 -2.82
C LEU A 279 -9.10 -21.62 -2.84
N PRO A 280 -9.33 -22.48 -3.82
CA PRO A 280 -8.63 -23.76 -3.92
C PRO A 280 -7.15 -23.56 -4.23
N GLU A 281 -6.38 -24.63 -4.09
CA GLU A 281 -5.03 -24.68 -4.61
C GLU A 281 -5.06 -24.47 -6.13
N ALA A 282 -4.21 -23.60 -6.64
CA ALA A 282 -4.13 -23.30 -8.07
C ALA A 282 -2.72 -22.86 -8.49
N GLU A 283 -2.41 -23.06 -9.77
CA GLU A 283 -1.21 -22.54 -10.41
C GLU A 283 -1.50 -21.16 -11.02
N TYR A 284 -0.51 -20.27 -10.92
CA TYR A 284 -0.60 -18.91 -11.42
C TYR A 284 0.64 -18.56 -12.22
N LEU A 285 0.49 -17.83 -13.28
CA LEU A 285 1.57 -17.05 -13.87
C LEU A 285 1.63 -15.70 -13.13
N MET A 286 2.72 -15.50 -12.42
CA MET A 286 3.06 -14.23 -11.80
C MET A 286 3.84 -13.38 -12.78
N PHE A 287 3.32 -12.22 -13.10
CA PHE A 287 3.95 -11.20 -13.93
C PHE A 287 4.48 -10.11 -13.01
N GLN A 288 5.76 -9.81 -13.14
CA GLN A 288 6.41 -8.75 -12.37
C GLN A 288 7.12 -7.79 -13.30
N GLY A 289 6.73 -6.53 -13.25
CA GLY A 289 7.39 -5.43 -13.95
C GLY A 289 8.72 -5.04 -13.32
N ALA A 290 9.52 -4.29 -14.07
CA ALA A 290 10.74 -3.69 -13.55
C ALA A 290 10.44 -2.69 -12.41
N PRO A 291 11.40 -2.42 -11.51
CA PRO A 291 11.30 -1.30 -10.58
C PRO A 291 11.01 0.01 -11.31
N PHE A 292 10.18 0.85 -10.71
CA PHE A 292 9.75 2.12 -11.29
C PHE A 292 9.80 3.24 -10.24
N ARG A 293 9.84 4.49 -10.70
CA ARG A 293 9.67 5.63 -9.79
C ARG A 293 8.18 5.79 -9.49
N GLU A 294 7.85 6.21 -8.29
CA GLU A 294 6.45 6.32 -7.88
C GLU A 294 5.60 7.21 -8.81
N GLU A 295 6.20 8.22 -9.47
CA GLU A 295 5.50 9.03 -10.46
C GLU A 295 5.15 8.29 -11.75
N ASP A 296 5.83 7.19 -12.06
CA ASP A 296 5.66 6.39 -13.28
C ASP A 296 4.78 5.13 -13.04
N TYR A 297 4.02 5.09 -11.93
CA TYR A 297 3.29 3.88 -11.53
C TYR A 297 2.19 3.48 -12.51
N CYS A 298 1.53 4.45 -13.16
CA CYS A 298 0.51 4.16 -14.15
C CYS A 298 1.09 3.48 -15.37
N GLU A 299 2.23 4.00 -15.89
CA GLU A 299 2.94 3.40 -17.01
C GLU A 299 3.44 1.99 -16.69
N ALA A 300 3.89 1.78 -15.44
CA ALA A 300 4.34 0.46 -14.99
C ALA A 300 3.18 -0.55 -14.96
N ILE A 301 1.99 -0.13 -14.52
CA ILE A 301 0.78 -0.96 -14.52
C ILE A 301 0.36 -1.29 -15.96
N GLU A 302 0.23 -0.27 -16.82
CA GLU A 302 -0.19 -0.44 -18.22
C GLU A 302 0.78 -1.33 -19.01
N ALA A 303 2.10 -1.14 -18.84
CA ALA A 303 3.11 -1.94 -19.50
C ALA A 303 3.02 -3.41 -19.11
N LEU A 304 2.84 -3.71 -17.82
CA LEU A 304 2.68 -5.08 -17.34
C LEU A 304 1.38 -5.70 -17.86
N GLN A 305 0.26 -5.00 -17.81
CA GLN A 305 -1.03 -5.50 -18.29
C GLN A 305 -0.98 -5.78 -19.80
N CYS A 306 -0.38 -4.89 -20.58
CA CYS A 306 -0.17 -5.11 -22.02
C CYS A 306 0.70 -6.35 -22.30
N ALA A 307 1.76 -6.59 -21.50
CA ALA A 307 2.59 -7.76 -21.63
C ALA A 307 1.81 -9.05 -21.28
N MET A 308 1.00 -8.99 -20.23
CA MET A 308 0.17 -10.12 -19.79
C MET A 308 -0.92 -10.47 -20.79
N GLU A 309 -1.52 -9.50 -21.46
CA GLU A 309 -2.53 -9.73 -22.53
C GLU A 309 -1.93 -10.41 -23.75
N LYS A 310 -0.66 -10.14 -24.07
CA LYS A 310 0.06 -10.73 -25.20
C LYS A 310 0.68 -12.07 -24.91
N TYR A 311 0.70 -12.49 -23.64
CA TYR A 311 1.33 -13.74 -23.23
C TYR A 311 0.44 -14.94 -23.55
N ASP A 312 1.01 -15.93 -24.24
CA ASP A 312 0.34 -17.19 -24.52
C ASP A 312 0.82 -18.29 -23.56
N PRO A 313 0.00 -18.74 -22.61
CA PRO A 313 0.38 -19.78 -21.65
C PRO A 313 0.60 -21.16 -22.31
N ALA A 314 0.14 -21.37 -23.55
CA ALA A 314 0.39 -22.60 -24.28
C ALA A 314 1.89 -22.85 -24.53
N LEU A 315 2.71 -21.79 -24.56
CA LEU A 315 4.17 -21.88 -24.66
C LEU A 315 4.84 -22.70 -23.55
N ILE A 316 4.14 -22.81 -22.40
CA ILE A 316 4.61 -23.58 -21.24
C ILE A 316 3.68 -24.77 -20.93
N GLY A 317 2.82 -25.19 -21.88
CA GLY A 317 1.91 -26.32 -21.71
C GLY A 317 0.70 -26.02 -20.81
N HIS A 318 0.28 -24.77 -20.71
CA HIS A 318 -0.85 -24.33 -19.89
C HIS A 318 -1.90 -23.57 -20.71
N LYS A 319 -3.06 -23.36 -20.11
CA LYS A 319 -4.10 -22.44 -20.59
C LYS A 319 -4.59 -21.59 -19.43
N TRP A 320 -5.20 -20.46 -19.72
CA TRP A 320 -5.81 -19.62 -18.69
C TRP A 320 -6.88 -20.40 -17.92
N ASP A 321 -6.93 -20.17 -16.62
CA ASP A 321 -7.93 -20.71 -15.72
C ASP A 321 -8.83 -19.58 -15.21
N ASP A 322 -10.01 -19.48 -15.82
CA ASP A 322 -10.98 -18.43 -15.47
C ASP A 322 -11.88 -18.83 -14.27
N GLU A 323 -11.61 -19.98 -13.62
CA GLU A 323 -12.30 -20.42 -12.40
C GLU A 323 -11.66 -19.84 -11.13
N ASN A 324 -10.43 -19.34 -11.23
CA ASN A 324 -9.69 -18.71 -10.15
C ASN A 324 -9.49 -17.20 -10.39
N PRO A 325 -9.46 -16.38 -9.30
CA PRO A 325 -9.38 -14.93 -9.46
C PRO A 325 -8.01 -14.48 -10.01
N ARG A 326 -8.01 -13.45 -10.86
CA ARG A 326 -6.81 -12.64 -11.12
C ARG A 326 -6.48 -11.84 -9.86
N ILE A 327 -5.21 -11.77 -9.51
CA ILE A 327 -4.73 -11.15 -8.27
C ILE A 327 -3.80 -10.01 -8.62
N GLN A 328 -4.01 -8.89 -7.95
CA GLN A 328 -3.16 -7.70 -8.03
C GLN A 328 -2.55 -7.43 -6.67
N LEU A 329 -1.24 -7.23 -6.63
CA LEU A 329 -0.52 -6.73 -5.45
C LEU A 329 -0.36 -5.21 -5.53
N GLU A 330 -0.08 -4.58 -4.38
CA GLU A 330 0.18 -3.14 -4.32
C GLU A 330 1.35 -2.76 -5.24
N PRO A 331 1.21 -1.75 -6.12
CA PRO A 331 2.30 -1.28 -6.97
C PRO A 331 3.34 -0.55 -6.12
N LYS A 332 4.48 -1.22 -5.84
CA LYS A 332 5.61 -0.68 -5.09
C LYS A 332 6.76 -0.41 -6.02
N GLY A 333 7.20 0.85 -6.12
CA GLY A 333 8.23 1.29 -7.05
C GLY A 333 9.52 0.48 -6.97
N THR A 334 10.00 0.13 -5.78
CA THR A 334 11.23 -0.66 -5.57
C THR A 334 11.11 -2.12 -5.97
N ARG A 335 9.91 -2.69 -5.91
CA ARG A 335 9.61 -4.10 -6.25
C ARG A 335 9.14 -4.25 -7.69
N GLY A 336 8.61 -3.21 -8.26
CA GLY A 336 7.81 -3.28 -9.47
C GLY A 336 6.33 -3.60 -9.20
N TYR A 337 5.52 -3.55 -10.23
CA TYR A 337 4.12 -3.94 -10.18
C TYR A 337 3.98 -5.44 -10.39
N ILE A 338 3.09 -6.10 -9.67
CA ILE A 338 2.88 -7.54 -9.73
C ILE A 338 1.40 -7.85 -9.92
N GLU A 339 1.11 -8.68 -10.93
CA GLU A 339 -0.17 -9.34 -11.09
C GLU A 339 0.00 -10.86 -11.29
N LEU A 340 -0.99 -11.61 -10.85
CA LEU A 340 -1.04 -13.05 -11.04
C LEU A 340 -2.32 -13.42 -11.78
N ARG A 341 -2.19 -14.22 -12.83
CA ARG A 341 -3.33 -14.79 -13.55
C ARG A 341 -3.26 -16.32 -13.46
N ALA A 342 -4.38 -16.92 -13.08
CA ALA A 342 -4.46 -18.36 -12.89
C ALA A 342 -4.30 -19.11 -14.20
N VAL A 343 -3.64 -20.27 -14.12
CA VAL A 343 -3.44 -21.20 -15.27
C VAL A 343 -3.69 -22.62 -14.82
N LYS A 344 -4.05 -23.47 -15.80
CA LYS A 344 -4.15 -24.91 -15.62
C LYS A 344 -3.48 -25.62 -16.81
N LYS A 345 -3.00 -26.84 -16.60
CA LYS A 345 -2.37 -27.64 -17.65
C LYS A 345 -3.31 -27.87 -18.82
N LEU A 346 -2.75 -27.92 -20.03
CA LEU A 346 -3.47 -28.24 -21.24
C LEU A 346 -4.05 -29.65 -21.18
#